data_1bc381876063d3bca487e52d8c5ae597
#
_entry.id   1bc381876063d3bca487e52d8c5ae597
#
_cell.length_a   1.000
_cell.length_b   1.000
_cell.length_c   1.000
_cell.angle_alpha   90.00
_cell.angle_beta   90.00
_cell.angle_gamma   90.00
#
_symmetry.space_group_name_H-M   'P 1'
#
loop_
_entity.id
_entity.type
_entity.pdbx_description
1 polymer ?
#
loop_
_entity_poly.entity_id
_entity_poly.type
_entity_poly.pdbx_seq_one_letter_code
_entity_poly.pdbx_strand_id
1 'polypeptide(L)'
;MVRTKTTLQDIFLQLVRLGIGHELVPGSKFQVSSSFSPEEWTELQALAERQGLSAVVLDGLDVLVRDGRLPRERDMEPMQKKMWIGQVLQNYEYRHELYRQAIAELAGFYNSHGFKMMVLKGYACALDWPKPEHRPSGDIDIWLFGEQIAADKALGSWFKAQGSKSEIDNSHHHHTVFYWRDFMVENHYDFINVHARRSNARLERIFKKLGDDDSHFVEVYGERVYLPSANLHGLFLIRHAVAHFAAAEITLRQVLDWAFFVEKHGSEVDWPWLVRTLEEFGLKGFFNVLNAICVEELGFQPVESLKLEVRSSEFLKLKERVLRDILEPEFSEETPQRLLPRAWFRYRRWQANAWKQRLCYKESRWSAFWSGVWNHLLKPSSI
;
A
#
# COMPACT_ATOMS: atom_id res chain seq x y z
N MET A 1 32.00 -22.11 10.60
CA MET A 1 30.56 -21.77 10.52
C MET A 1 30.38 -20.48 11.30
N VAL A 2 30.43 -19.34 10.62
CA VAL A 2 30.31 -18.00 11.22
C VAL A 2 28.85 -17.85 11.63
N ARG A 3 28.56 -17.71 12.92
CA ARG A 3 27.22 -17.30 13.41
C ARG A 3 27.00 -15.86 12.94
N THR A 4 26.30 -15.67 11.82
CA THR A 4 25.78 -14.34 11.47
C THR A 4 24.79 -13.93 12.56
N LYS A 5 25.05 -12.79 13.19
CA LYS A 5 24.13 -12.18 14.17
C LYS A 5 22.81 -11.90 13.44
N THR A 6 21.69 -12.34 13.98
CA THR A 6 20.35 -12.04 13.45
C THR A 6 20.19 -10.52 13.44
N THR A 7 19.82 -9.95 12.30
CA THR A 7 19.66 -8.48 12.17
C THR A 7 18.32 -8.04 12.76
N LEU A 8 18.18 -6.75 13.08
CA LEU A 8 16.91 -6.18 13.51
C LEU A 8 15.80 -6.37 12.46
N GLN A 9 16.18 -6.27 11.18
CA GLN A 9 15.27 -6.51 10.05
C GLN A 9 14.77 -7.97 10.00
N ASP A 10 15.66 -8.94 10.26
CA ASP A 10 15.26 -10.36 10.33
C ASP A 10 14.26 -10.59 11.46
N ILE A 11 14.49 -9.98 12.61
CA ILE A 11 13.59 -10.07 13.77
C ILE A 11 12.25 -9.43 13.43
N PHE A 12 12.26 -8.24 12.83
CA PHE A 12 11.06 -7.55 12.39
C PHE A 12 10.22 -8.42 11.46
N LEU A 13 10.81 -9.04 10.42
CA LEU A 13 10.10 -9.92 9.48
C LEU A 13 9.51 -11.15 10.19
N GLN A 14 10.23 -11.75 11.14
CA GLN A 14 9.71 -12.88 11.91
C GLN A 14 8.52 -12.49 12.80
N LEU A 15 8.57 -11.30 13.43
CA LEU A 15 7.45 -10.79 14.21
C LEU A 15 6.24 -10.47 13.33
N VAL A 16 6.46 -9.92 12.14
CA VAL A 16 5.39 -9.71 11.16
C VAL A 16 4.74 -11.05 10.78
N ARG A 17 5.53 -12.10 10.48
CA ARG A 17 5.00 -13.45 10.20
C ARG A 17 4.11 -13.96 11.32
N LEU A 18 4.59 -13.90 12.57
CA LEU A 18 3.82 -14.35 13.74
C LEU A 18 2.55 -13.50 13.93
N GLY A 19 2.65 -12.19 13.75
CA GLY A 19 1.53 -11.27 13.92
C GLY A 19 0.42 -11.44 12.89
N ILE A 20 0.74 -11.96 11.71
CA ILE A 20 -0.25 -12.32 10.67
C ILE A 20 -0.73 -13.78 10.78
N GLY A 21 -0.30 -14.53 11.81
CA GLY A 21 -0.73 -15.90 12.05
C GLY A 21 0.08 -16.97 11.33
N HIS A 22 1.23 -16.63 10.75
CA HIS A 22 2.11 -17.58 10.07
C HIS A 22 3.19 -18.12 11.00
N GLU A 23 3.70 -19.32 10.69
CA GLU A 23 4.80 -19.90 11.43
C GLU A 23 6.14 -19.23 11.08
N LEU A 24 7.11 -19.34 11.99
CA LEU A 24 8.48 -18.93 11.73
C LEU A 24 9.07 -19.71 10.55
N VAL A 25 10.05 -19.11 9.85
CA VAL A 25 10.77 -19.80 8.77
C VAL A 25 11.36 -21.11 9.30
N PRO A 26 11.08 -22.28 8.68
CA PRO A 26 11.65 -23.54 9.10
C PRO A 26 13.18 -23.49 9.16
N GLY A 27 13.76 -23.87 10.29
CA GLY A 27 15.22 -23.81 10.51
C GLY A 27 15.75 -22.42 10.85
N SER A 28 14.91 -21.40 10.90
CA SER A 28 15.31 -20.13 11.49
C SER A 28 15.63 -20.36 12.98
N LYS A 29 16.85 -20.09 13.36
CA LYS A 29 17.25 -20.06 14.77
C LYS A 29 16.74 -18.76 15.39
N PHE A 30 15.45 -18.47 15.20
CA PHE A 30 14.82 -17.37 15.89
C PHE A 30 14.73 -17.73 17.38
N GLN A 31 15.83 -17.53 18.01
CA GLN A 31 15.89 -17.35 19.43
C GLN A 31 16.14 -15.84 19.60
N VAL A 32 15.27 -15.15 20.30
CA VAL A 32 15.66 -13.91 20.98
C VAL A 32 16.76 -14.33 21.98
N SER A 33 17.91 -14.70 21.42
CA SER A 33 19.03 -15.35 22.13
C SER A 33 19.84 -14.37 22.96
N SER A 34 19.57 -13.09 22.80
CA SER A 34 20.12 -11.99 23.59
C SER A 34 18.99 -11.09 24.04
N SER A 35 19.05 -10.57 25.24
CA SER A 35 18.18 -9.48 25.69
C SER A 35 18.29 -8.34 24.69
N PHE A 36 17.16 -7.89 24.12
CA PHE A 36 17.11 -6.60 23.41
C PHE A 36 17.48 -5.51 24.38
N SER A 37 18.37 -4.62 23.95
CA SER A 37 18.60 -3.38 24.69
C SER A 37 17.36 -2.46 24.53
N PRO A 38 17.15 -1.50 25.45
CA PRO A 38 16.10 -0.50 25.29
C PRO A 38 16.17 0.25 23.96
N GLU A 39 17.38 0.46 23.43
CA GLU A 39 17.62 1.08 22.13
C GLU A 39 17.13 0.20 20.99
N GLU A 40 17.44 -1.12 21.01
CA GLU A 40 16.98 -2.08 20.00
C GLU A 40 15.45 -2.19 19.98
N TRP A 41 14.78 -2.13 21.14
CA TRP A 41 13.31 -2.06 21.21
C TRP A 41 12.76 -0.78 20.59
N THR A 42 13.42 0.36 20.80
CA THR A 42 13.04 1.65 20.21
C THR A 42 13.22 1.64 18.70
N GLU A 43 14.33 1.07 18.20
CA GLU A 43 14.59 0.92 16.76
C GLU A 43 13.57 -0.02 16.10
N LEU A 44 13.21 -1.13 16.75
CA LEU A 44 12.18 -2.05 16.26
C LEU A 44 10.81 -1.37 16.14
N GLN A 45 10.43 -0.61 17.19
CA GLN A 45 9.18 0.16 17.20
C GLN A 45 9.17 1.20 16.07
N ALA A 46 10.27 1.94 15.90
CA ALA A 46 10.40 2.93 14.83
C ALA A 46 10.34 2.29 13.43
N LEU A 47 10.93 1.10 13.26
CA LEU A 47 10.84 0.34 12.00
C LEU A 47 9.39 -0.10 11.75
N ALA A 48 8.71 -0.65 12.77
CA ALA A 48 7.32 -1.08 12.67
C ALA A 48 6.39 0.09 12.30
N GLU A 49 6.62 1.27 12.88
CA GLU A 49 5.86 2.49 12.58
C GLU A 49 6.09 2.95 11.13
N ARG A 50 7.35 3.05 10.70
CA ARG A 50 7.68 3.42 9.29
C ARG A 50 7.07 2.46 8.28
N GLN A 51 6.99 1.17 8.61
CA GLN A 51 6.40 0.14 7.74
C GLN A 51 4.86 0.07 7.84
N GLY A 52 4.23 0.85 8.75
CA GLY A 52 2.79 0.81 9.00
C GLY A 52 2.32 -0.50 9.63
N LEU A 53 3.17 -1.16 10.44
CA LEU A 53 2.93 -2.50 10.97
C LEU A 53 3.08 -2.57 12.50
N SER A 54 2.95 -1.44 13.20
CA SER A 54 3.09 -1.39 14.67
C SER A 54 2.15 -2.36 15.38
N ALA A 55 0.90 -2.46 14.93
CA ALA A 55 -0.08 -3.39 15.50
C ALA A 55 0.29 -4.85 15.23
N VAL A 56 0.67 -5.17 13.99
CA VAL A 56 1.06 -6.54 13.59
C VAL A 56 2.31 -7.02 14.32
N VAL A 57 3.32 -6.14 14.48
CA VAL A 57 4.53 -6.49 15.24
C VAL A 57 4.23 -6.74 16.70
N LEU A 58 3.32 -5.94 17.29
CA LEU A 58 2.86 -6.14 18.67
C LEU A 58 2.14 -7.48 18.84
N ASP A 59 1.26 -7.85 17.89
CA ASP A 59 0.63 -9.19 17.84
C ASP A 59 1.67 -10.31 17.79
N GLY A 60 2.72 -10.15 16.97
CA GLY A 60 3.82 -11.12 16.87
C GLY A 60 4.61 -11.26 18.17
N LEU A 61 4.83 -10.16 18.89
CA LEU A 61 5.44 -10.18 20.21
C LEU A 61 4.57 -10.93 21.22
N ASP A 62 3.25 -10.70 21.21
CA ASP A 62 2.33 -11.40 22.12
C ASP A 62 2.28 -12.91 21.82
N VAL A 63 2.41 -13.33 20.55
CA VAL A 63 2.56 -14.74 20.19
C VAL A 63 3.84 -15.33 20.82
N LEU A 64 4.98 -14.63 20.71
CA LEU A 64 6.25 -15.11 21.30
C LEU A 64 6.18 -15.23 22.82
N VAL A 65 5.55 -14.28 23.50
CA VAL A 65 5.38 -14.31 24.96
C VAL A 65 4.47 -15.46 25.37
N ARG A 66 3.34 -15.64 24.68
CA ARG A 66 2.38 -16.71 24.94
C ARG A 66 2.99 -18.10 24.75
N ASP A 67 3.81 -18.27 23.71
CA ASP A 67 4.48 -19.53 23.39
C ASP A 67 5.72 -19.79 24.27
N GLY A 68 6.05 -18.91 25.20
CA GLY A 68 7.24 -19.02 26.07
C GLY A 68 8.58 -18.86 25.32
N ARG A 69 8.55 -18.33 24.11
CA ARG A 69 9.74 -18.09 23.28
C ARG A 69 10.44 -16.76 23.59
N LEU A 70 9.76 -15.84 24.24
CA LEU A 70 10.30 -14.61 24.78
C LEU A 70 10.15 -14.63 26.31
N PRO A 71 11.22 -14.90 27.08
CA PRO A 71 11.18 -14.85 28.53
C PRO A 71 10.81 -13.44 29.04
N ARG A 72 10.05 -13.36 30.15
CA ARG A 72 9.60 -12.08 30.72
C ARG A 72 10.74 -11.12 31.05
N GLU A 73 11.89 -11.68 31.44
CA GLU A 73 13.10 -10.91 31.79
C GLU A 73 13.76 -10.27 30.55
N ARG A 74 13.33 -10.68 29.34
CA ARG A 74 13.83 -10.17 28.06
C ARG A 74 12.77 -9.40 27.26
N ASP A 75 11.57 -9.25 27.82
CA ASP A 75 10.51 -8.46 27.26
C ASP A 75 10.83 -6.95 27.38
N MET A 76 10.11 -6.18 26.62
CA MET A 76 10.18 -4.72 26.64
C MET A 76 9.84 -4.18 28.05
N GLU A 77 10.44 -3.02 28.39
CA GLU A 77 10.08 -2.28 29.58
C GLU A 77 8.55 -2.06 29.67
N PRO A 78 7.90 -2.33 30.82
CA PRO A 78 6.44 -2.30 30.93
C PRO A 78 5.81 -0.97 30.52
N MET A 79 6.49 0.16 30.77
CA MET A 79 5.99 1.47 30.38
C MET A 79 6.05 1.65 28.85
N GLN A 80 7.14 1.26 28.21
CA GLN A 80 7.30 1.32 26.75
C GLN A 80 6.25 0.43 26.08
N LYS A 81 6.02 -0.78 26.59
CA LYS A 81 4.98 -1.68 26.08
C LYS A 81 3.58 -1.07 26.20
N LYS A 82 3.25 -0.46 27.34
CA LYS A 82 1.97 0.24 27.54
C LYS A 82 1.79 1.41 26.56
N MET A 83 2.84 2.17 26.33
CA MET A 83 2.80 3.28 25.36
C MET A 83 2.57 2.77 23.95
N TRP A 84 3.24 1.69 23.55
CA TRP A 84 3.04 1.09 22.22
C TRP A 84 1.61 0.56 22.06
N ILE A 85 1.09 -0.17 23.06
CA ILE A 85 -0.31 -0.61 23.06
C ILE A 85 -1.25 0.61 22.94
N GLY A 86 -1.02 1.67 23.71
CA GLY A 86 -1.82 2.89 23.63
C GLY A 86 -1.80 3.54 22.25
N GLN A 87 -0.65 3.55 21.58
CA GLN A 87 -0.52 4.04 20.20
C GLN A 87 -1.31 3.15 19.21
N VAL A 88 -1.28 1.82 19.37
CA VAL A 88 -2.04 0.90 18.54
C VAL A 88 -3.54 1.13 18.72
N LEU A 89 -4.02 1.17 19.96
CA LEU A 89 -5.42 1.42 20.25
C LEU A 89 -5.92 2.75 19.65
N GLN A 90 -5.12 3.82 19.76
CA GLN A 90 -5.52 5.15 19.29
C GLN A 90 -5.37 5.31 17.77
N ASN A 91 -4.21 4.93 17.20
CA ASN A 91 -3.83 5.27 15.83
C ASN A 91 -4.22 4.18 14.81
N TYR A 92 -4.59 2.98 15.30
CA TYR A 92 -5.03 1.89 14.45
C TYR A 92 -6.50 1.55 14.72
N GLU A 93 -6.84 0.99 15.88
CA GLU A 93 -8.17 0.45 16.15
C GLU A 93 -9.24 1.56 16.20
N TYR A 94 -9.04 2.58 17.04
CA TYR A 94 -9.99 3.69 17.13
C TYR A 94 -10.06 4.50 15.83
N ARG A 95 -8.91 4.73 15.19
CA ARG A 95 -8.88 5.42 13.89
C ARG A 95 -9.57 4.60 12.79
N HIS A 96 -9.44 3.27 12.80
CA HIS A 96 -10.15 2.39 11.87
C HIS A 96 -11.68 2.51 12.04
N GLU A 97 -12.16 2.59 13.28
CA GLU A 97 -13.58 2.78 13.53
C GLU A 97 -14.09 4.13 12.99
N LEU A 98 -13.35 5.22 13.21
CA LEU A 98 -13.67 6.54 12.63
C LEU A 98 -13.63 6.50 11.09
N TYR A 99 -12.71 5.74 10.53
CA TYR A 99 -12.57 5.55 9.07
C TYR A 99 -13.78 4.84 8.49
N ARG A 100 -14.27 3.78 9.12
CA ARG A 100 -15.49 3.07 8.73
C ARG A 100 -16.73 3.97 8.78
N GLN A 101 -16.86 4.76 9.84
CA GLN A 101 -17.94 5.74 9.97
C GLN A 101 -17.88 6.79 8.85
N ALA A 102 -16.71 7.32 8.56
CA ALA A 102 -16.52 8.30 7.49
C ALA A 102 -16.90 7.72 6.12
N ILE A 103 -16.51 6.48 5.83
CA ILE A 103 -16.87 5.77 4.58
C ILE A 103 -18.38 5.58 4.48
N ALA A 104 -19.04 5.13 5.56
CA ALA A 104 -20.47 4.91 5.56
C ALA A 104 -21.25 6.21 5.32
N GLU A 105 -20.88 7.29 6.00
CA GLU A 105 -21.52 8.60 5.80
C GLU A 105 -21.32 9.14 4.39
N LEU A 106 -20.10 9.00 3.86
CA LEU A 106 -19.82 9.43 2.49
C LEU A 106 -20.62 8.59 1.47
N ALA A 107 -20.68 7.27 1.69
CA ALA A 107 -21.51 6.37 0.88
C ALA A 107 -23.01 6.74 0.97
N GLY A 108 -23.51 7.02 2.17
CA GLY A 108 -24.89 7.46 2.40
C GLY A 108 -25.20 8.77 1.67
N PHE A 109 -24.26 9.72 1.69
CA PHE A 109 -24.37 10.94 0.89
C PHE A 109 -24.51 10.62 -0.60
N TYR A 110 -23.62 9.82 -1.17
CA TYR A 110 -23.67 9.48 -2.59
C TYR A 110 -24.90 8.64 -2.96
N ASN A 111 -25.21 7.60 -2.17
CA ASN A 111 -26.40 6.75 -2.38
C ASN A 111 -27.70 7.58 -2.41
N SER A 112 -27.86 8.55 -1.48
CA SER A 112 -29.03 9.42 -1.41
C SER A 112 -29.17 10.37 -2.61
N HIS A 113 -28.06 10.63 -3.32
CA HIS A 113 -28.02 11.44 -4.53
C HIS A 113 -28.02 10.60 -5.82
N GLY A 114 -28.19 9.27 -5.70
CA GLY A 114 -28.26 8.36 -6.85
C GLY A 114 -26.90 7.93 -7.42
N PHE A 115 -25.79 8.22 -6.74
CA PHE A 115 -24.47 7.80 -7.14
C PHE A 115 -24.05 6.51 -6.43
N LYS A 116 -23.27 5.67 -7.11
CA LYS A 116 -22.61 4.49 -6.53
C LYS A 116 -21.20 4.85 -6.13
N MET A 117 -20.75 4.42 -4.95
CA MET A 117 -19.38 4.66 -4.48
C MET A 117 -18.63 3.35 -4.29
N MET A 118 -17.57 3.14 -5.06
CA MET A 118 -16.61 2.05 -4.89
C MET A 118 -15.38 2.56 -4.14
N VAL A 119 -14.88 1.79 -3.17
CA VAL A 119 -13.62 2.05 -2.48
C VAL A 119 -12.52 1.20 -3.10
N LEU A 120 -11.44 1.82 -3.62
CA LEU A 120 -10.44 1.14 -4.47
C LEU A 120 -9.32 0.45 -3.69
N LYS A 121 -8.88 1.04 -2.59
CA LYS A 121 -7.82 0.55 -1.69
C LYS A 121 -8.20 0.94 -0.25
N GLY A 122 -7.23 1.04 0.65
CA GLY A 122 -7.55 1.45 2.03
C GLY A 122 -8.49 0.47 2.71
N TYR A 123 -9.76 0.78 2.75
CA TYR A 123 -10.80 -0.04 3.36
C TYR A 123 -10.98 -1.40 2.65
N ALA A 124 -10.99 -1.40 1.31
CA ALA A 124 -11.09 -2.64 0.55
C ALA A 124 -9.94 -3.62 0.90
N CYS A 125 -8.71 -3.12 1.03
CA CYS A 125 -7.59 -3.94 1.48
C CYS A 125 -7.73 -4.38 2.94
N ALA A 126 -8.24 -3.50 3.83
CA ALA A 126 -8.37 -3.82 5.26
C ALA A 126 -9.29 -5.02 5.48
N LEU A 127 -10.33 -5.18 4.66
CA LEU A 127 -11.27 -6.32 4.74
C LEU A 127 -10.59 -7.67 4.52
N ASP A 128 -9.41 -7.70 3.91
CA ASP A 128 -8.65 -8.92 3.65
C ASP A 128 -7.70 -9.28 4.80
N TRP A 129 -7.38 -8.34 5.67
CA TRP A 129 -6.48 -8.55 6.80
C TRP A 129 -7.15 -9.40 7.89
N PRO A 130 -6.38 -10.25 8.61
CA PRO A 130 -6.90 -11.04 9.74
C PRO A 130 -7.55 -10.18 10.83
N LYS A 131 -7.01 -8.97 11.03
CA LYS A 131 -7.56 -7.92 11.89
C LYS A 131 -7.60 -6.63 11.06
N PRO A 132 -8.76 -6.30 10.45
CA PRO A 132 -8.91 -5.11 9.61
C PRO A 132 -8.47 -3.81 10.29
N GLU A 133 -8.71 -3.71 11.60
CA GLU A 133 -8.33 -2.58 12.45
C GLU A 133 -6.81 -2.45 12.66
N HIS A 134 -6.03 -3.49 12.41
CA HIS A 134 -4.57 -3.46 12.51
C HIS A 134 -3.88 -3.00 11.20
N ARG A 135 -4.65 -2.81 10.14
CA ARG A 135 -4.19 -2.10 8.95
C ARG A 135 -4.39 -0.59 9.15
N PRO A 136 -3.32 0.25 9.05
CA PRO A 136 -3.46 1.68 9.26
C PRO A 136 -4.41 2.31 8.24
N SER A 137 -5.33 3.13 8.72
CA SER A 137 -6.30 3.89 7.91
C SER A 137 -5.68 5.22 7.46
N GLY A 138 -5.70 5.47 6.16
CA GLY A 138 -5.16 6.68 5.54
C GLY A 138 -6.23 7.47 4.78
N ASP A 139 -5.95 7.73 3.50
CA ASP A 139 -6.85 8.32 2.52
C ASP A 139 -7.99 7.38 2.12
N ILE A 140 -9.09 7.94 1.63
CA ILE A 140 -10.24 7.22 1.08
C ILE A 140 -10.20 7.39 -0.44
N ASP A 141 -9.77 6.37 -1.16
CA ASP A 141 -9.78 6.38 -2.62
C ASP A 141 -11.10 5.84 -3.13
N ILE A 142 -11.81 6.65 -3.91
CA ILE A 142 -13.13 6.27 -4.42
C ILE A 142 -13.20 6.36 -5.94
N TRP A 143 -14.07 5.52 -6.51
CA TRP A 143 -14.49 5.51 -7.89
C TRP A 143 -16.03 5.61 -7.96
N LEU A 144 -16.54 6.57 -8.73
CA LEU A 144 -17.98 6.84 -8.82
C LEU A 144 -18.54 6.41 -10.20
N PHE A 145 -18.01 5.33 -10.77
CA PHE A 145 -18.51 4.70 -12.01
C PHE A 145 -18.64 5.67 -13.18
N GLY A 146 -17.72 6.64 -13.30
CA GLY A 146 -17.69 7.64 -14.36
C GLY A 146 -18.53 8.89 -14.07
N GLU A 147 -19.22 8.97 -12.94
CA GLU A 147 -20.12 10.08 -12.59
C GLU A 147 -19.48 11.14 -11.67
N GLN A 148 -18.16 11.11 -11.47
CA GLN A 148 -17.43 11.94 -10.53
C GLN A 148 -17.64 13.45 -10.72
N ILE A 149 -17.81 13.94 -11.94
CA ILE A 149 -18.05 15.38 -12.21
C ILE A 149 -19.42 15.81 -11.65
N ALA A 150 -20.46 15.01 -11.87
CA ALA A 150 -21.80 15.28 -11.36
C ALA A 150 -21.84 15.16 -9.84
N ALA A 151 -21.16 14.15 -9.30
CA ALA A 151 -21.04 13.90 -7.86
C ALA A 151 -20.24 15.00 -7.14
N ASP A 152 -19.15 15.47 -7.68
CA ASP A 152 -18.37 16.60 -7.14
C ASP A 152 -19.21 17.89 -7.13
N LYS A 153 -20.03 18.13 -8.17
CA LYS A 153 -20.94 19.28 -8.20
C LYS A 153 -22.01 19.17 -7.11
N ALA A 154 -22.59 17.97 -6.89
CA ALA A 154 -23.55 17.74 -5.83
C ALA A 154 -22.92 17.95 -4.45
N LEU A 155 -21.72 17.39 -4.23
CA LEU A 155 -20.97 17.53 -2.99
C LEU A 155 -20.57 19.00 -2.70
N GLY A 156 -20.09 19.72 -3.70
CA GLY A 156 -19.76 21.15 -3.57
C GLY A 156 -20.97 22.02 -3.24
N SER A 157 -22.15 21.66 -3.78
CA SER A 157 -23.40 22.34 -3.44
C SER A 157 -23.82 22.03 -2.00
N TRP A 158 -23.64 20.80 -1.56
CA TRP A 158 -23.91 20.39 -0.18
C TRP A 158 -22.98 21.07 0.83
N PHE A 159 -21.67 21.14 0.55
CA PHE A 159 -20.72 21.87 1.40
C PHE A 159 -21.15 23.35 1.58
N LYS A 160 -21.55 24.01 0.51
CA LYS A 160 -22.03 25.40 0.57
C LYS A 160 -23.29 25.53 1.41
N ALA A 161 -24.24 24.62 1.24
CA ALA A 161 -25.50 24.61 2.01
C ALA A 161 -25.28 24.39 3.51
N GLN A 162 -24.26 23.60 3.88
CA GLN A 162 -23.88 23.36 5.28
C GLN A 162 -22.98 24.48 5.86
N GLY A 163 -22.61 25.50 5.09
CA GLY A 163 -21.66 26.52 5.52
C GLY A 163 -20.25 25.99 5.76
N SER A 164 -19.92 24.82 5.19
CA SER A 164 -18.60 24.23 5.30
C SER A 164 -17.56 25.05 4.54
N LYS A 165 -16.36 25.12 5.08
CA LYS A 165 -15.18 25.68 4.40
C LYS A 165 -14.45 24.64 3.53
N SER A 166 -14.95 23.40 3.47
CA SER A 166 -14.36 22.35 2.63
C SER A 166 -14.54 22.70 1.16
N GLU A 167 -13.47 22.59 0.41
CA GLU A 167 -13.42 22.83 -1.03
C GLU A 167 -12.96 21.56 -1.73
N ILE A 168 -13.38 21.39 -2.98
CA ILE A 168 -12.93 20.29 -3.83
C ILE A 168 -11.78 20.81 -4.67
N ASP A 169 -10.59 20.27 -4.40
CA ASP A 169 -9.38 20.57 -5.19
C ASP A 169 -9.36 19.70 -6.45
N ASN A 170 -9.39 20.34 -7.61
CA ASN A 170 -9.34 19.71 -8.93
C ASN A 170 -8.00 19.92 -9.65
N SER A 171 -6.96 20.34 -8.94
CA SER A 171 -5.64 20.60 -9.52
C SER A 171 -4.87 19.29 -9.89
N HIS A 172 -5.29 18.14 -9.39
CA HIS A 172 -4.67 16.85 -9.65
C HIS A 172 -4.99 16.29 -11.05
N HIS A 173 -4.15 15.36 -11.53
CA HIS A 173 -4.21 14.88 -12.92
C HIS A 173 -5.17 13.71 -13.16
N HIS A 174 -5.67 13.05 -12.11
CA HIS A 174 -6.49 11.83 -12.24
C HIS A 174 -7.53 11.66 -11.12
N HIS A 175 -7.58 12.58 -10.17
CA HIS A 175 -8.58 12.62 -9.10
C HIS A 175 -8.84 14.06 -8.66
N THR A 176 -9.96 14.27 -7.98
CA THR A 176 -10.20 15.44 -7.16
C THR A 176 -9.96 15.10 -5.70
N VAL A 177 -9.62 16.09 -4.88
CA VAL A 177 -9.32 15.91 -3.47
C VAL A 177 -10.24 16.79 -2.64
N PHE A 178 -10.80 16.21 -1.57
CA PHE A 178 -11.52 16.95 -0.53
C PHE A 178 -11.35 16.25 0.81
N TYR A 179 -11.78 16.91 1.88
CA TYR A 179 -11.77 16.31 3.21
C TYR A 179 -13.19 15.96 3.64
N TRP A 180 -13.37 14.72 4.09
CA TRP A 180 -14.60 14.25 4.72
C TRP A 180 -14.27 13.83 6.15
N ARG A 181 -14.79 14.59 7.15
CA ARG A 181 -14.26 14.55 8.51
C ARG A 181 -12.73 14.79 8.49
N ASP A 182 -11.96 13.92 9.16
CA ASP A 182 -10.49 14.02 9.26
C ASP A 182 -9.76 13.17 8.20
N PHE A 183 -10.47 12.71 7.17
CA PHE A 183 -9.90 11.87 6.12
C PHE A 183 -9.85 12.63 4.79
N MET A 184 -8.71 12.54 4.16
CA MET A 184 -8.56 12.98 2.78
C MET A 184 -9.26 11.97 1.87
N VAL A 185 -10.08 12.46 0.95
CA VAL A 185 -10.76 11.66 -0.06
C VAL A 185 -10.18 11.99 -1.43
N GLU A 186 -9.75 10.96 -2.14
CA GLU A 186 -9.33 11.03 -3.53
C GLU A 186 -10.45 10.46 -4.42
N ASN A 187 -11.21 11.35 -5.06
CA ASN A 187 -12.27 10.96 -5.99
C ASN A 187 -11.70 10.82 -7.39
N HIS A 188 -11.44 9.59 -7.79
CA HIS A 188 -10.79 9.28 -9.05
C HIS A 188 -11.72 9.49 -10.25
N TYR A 189 -11.27 10.22 -11.28
CA TYR A 189 -11.88 10.25 -12.61
C TYR A 189 -11.05 9.45 -13.64
N ASP A 190 -9.81 9.14 -13.30
CA ASP A 190 -8.97 8.12 -13.92
C ASP A 190 -8.30 7.31 -12.82
N PHE A 191 -8.17 6.00 -12.99
CA PHE A 191 -7.48 5.12 -12.03
C PHE A 191 -5.98 5.43 -11.94
N ILE A 192 -5.40 5.91 -13.03
CA ILE A 192 -3.98 6.25 -13.11
C ILE A 192 -3.77 7.55 -13.88
N ASN A 193 -2.68 8.25 -13.61
CA ASN A 193 -2.30 9.43 -14.38
C ASN A 193 -1.96 9.02 -15.83
N VAL A 194 -2.89 9.26 -16.75
CA VAL A 194 -2.78 8.90 -18.18
C VAL A 194 -1.65 9.66 -18.90
N HIS A 195 -1.23 10.78 -18.35
CA HIS A 195 -0.21 11.64 -18.93
C HIS A 195 1.22 11.30 -18.48
N ALA A 196 1.37 10.50 -17.42
CA ALA A 196 2.69 10.16 -16.88
C ALA A 196 3.53 9.27 -17.82
N ARG A 197 2.88 8.41 -18.62
CA ARG A 197 3.52 7.49 -19.56
C ARG A 197 2.63 7.26 -20.77
N ARG A 198 3.23 6.97 -21.94
CA ARG A 198 2.47 6.74 -23.18
C ARG A 198 1.54 5.52 -23.10
N SER A 199 1.96 4.47 -22.40
CA SER A 199 1.17 3.25 -22.22
C SER A 199 -0.01 3.43 -21.26
N ASN A 200 0.01 4.44 -20.39
CA ASN A 200 -1.01 4.63 -19.36
C ASN A 200 -2.41 4.83 -19.93
N ALA A 201 -2.57 5.57 -21.03
CA ALA A 201 -3.87 5.76 -21.66
C ALA A 201 -4.52 4.44 -22.15
N ARG A 202 -3.71 3.43 -22.53
CA ARG A 202 -4.20 2.11 -22.91
C ARG A 202 -4.53 1.28 -21.66
N LEU A 203 -3.71 1.36 -20.64
CA LEU A 203 -3.95 0.68 -19.35
C LEU A 203 -5.20 1.24 -18.66
N GLU A 204 -5.41 2.55 -18.70
CA GLU A 204 -6.60 3.22 -18.17
C GLU A 204 -7.90 2.71 -18.81
N ARG A 205 -7.91 2.46 -20.12
CA ARG A 205 -9.09 1.86 -20.78
C ARG A 205 -9.42 0.47 -20.25
N ILE A 206 -8.40 -0.30 -19.82
CA ILE A 206 -8.61 -1.60 -19.18
C ILE A 206 -9.22 -1.38 -17.80
N PHE A 207 -8.68 -0.45 -17.02
CA PHE A 207 -9.20 -0.10 -15.70
C PHE A 207 -10.66 0.35 -15.76
N LYS A 208 -11.00 1.29 -16.66
CA LYS A 208 -12.39 1.78 -16.80
C LYS A 208 -13.37 0.66 -17.15
N LYS A 209 -12.98 -0.24 -18.08
CA LYS A 209 -13.80 -1.40 -18.39
C LYS A 209 -14.03 -2.35 -17.21
N LEU A 210 -13.02 -2.55 -16.37
CA LEU A 210 -13.16 -3.34 -15.13
C LEU A 210 -13.92 -2.58 -14.05
N GLY A 211 -13.77 -1.25 -14.01
CA GLY A 211 -14.41 -0.37 -13.04
C GLY A 211 -15.90 -0.16 -13.25
N ASP A 212 -16.46 -0.64 -14.37
CA ASP A 212 -17.92 -0.63 -14.62
C ASP A 212 -18.66 -1.76 -13.88
N ASP A 213 -17.92 -2.73 -13.30
CA ASP A 213 -18.49 -3.85 -12.55
C ASP A 213 -18.93 -3.40 -11.16
N ASP A 214 -20.25 -3.41 -10.90
CA ASP A 214 -20.88 -3.07 -9.63
C ASP A 214 -21.49 -4.27 -8.91
N SER A 215 -21.05 -5.47 -9.24
CA SER A 215 -21.58 -6.71 -8.66
C SER A 215 -21.09 -6.99 -7.24
N HIS A 216 -19.98 -6.38 -6.82
CA HIS A 216 -19.37 -6.59 -5.52
C HIS A 216 -19.62 -5.39 -4.60
N PHE A 217 -20.15 -5.64 -3.42
CA PHE A 217 -20.37 -4.60 -2.40
C PHE A 217 -20.42 -5.20 -0.99
N VAL A 218 -20.25 -4.34 -0.01
CA VAL A 218 -20.45 -4.63 1.41
C VAL A 218 -21.41 -3.58 2.01
N GLU A 219 -22.03 -3.94 3.12
CA GLU A 219 -22.81 -2.98 3.91
C GLU A 219 -21.94 -2.48 5.07
N VAL A 220 -21.81 -1.15 5.18
CA VAL A 220 -21.09 -0.48 6.25
C VAL A 220 -22.06 0.46 6.95
N TYR A 221 -22.44 0.15 8.19
CA TYR A 221 -23.48 0.87 8.95
C TYR A 221 -24.81 1.04 8.19
N GLY A 222 -25.21 0.01 7.40
CA GLY A 222 -26.42 0.03 6.59
C GLY A 222 -26.30 0.72 5.24
N GLU A 223 -25.15 1.30 4.92
CA GLU A 223 -24.87 1.93 3.63
C GLU A 223 -24.13 0.99 2.69
N ARG A 224 -24.54 0.97 1.44
CA ARG A 224 -23.88 0.16 0.40
C ARG A 224 -22.59 0.82 -0.06
N VAL A 225 -21.48 0.10 0.05
CA VAL A 225 -20.16 0.47 -0.41
C VAL A 225 -19.69 -0.57 -1.41
N TYR A 226 -19.43 -0.16 -2.65
CA TYR A 226 -18.96 -1.07 -3.69
C TYR A 226 -17.48 -1.37 -3.52
N LEU A 227 -17.07 -2.58 -3.93
CA LEU A 227 -15.71 -3.07 -3.91
C LEU A 227 -15.27 -3.43 -5.32
N PRO A 228 -13.97 -3.32 -5.64
CA PRO A 228 -13.46 -3.73 -6.94
C PRO A 228 -13.56 -5.25 -7.10
N SER A 229 -13.87 -5.73 -8.32
CA SER A 229 -13.75 -7.14 -8.67
C SER A 229 -12.31 -7.62 -8.53
N ALA A 230 -12.09 -8.93 -8.35
CA ALA A 230 -10.75 -9.49 -8.14
C ALA A 230 -9.76 -9.10 -9.25
N ASN A 231 -10.18 -9.05 -10.50
CA ASN A 231 -9.32 -8.64 -11.61
C ASN A 231 -8.97 -7.14 -11.58
N LEU A 232 -9.94 -6.29 -11.24
CA LEU A 232 -9.70 -4.85 -11.06
C LEU A 232 -8.75 -4.62 -9.89
N HIS A 233 -9.06 -5.21 -8.73
CA HIS A 233 -8.28 -5.00 -7.50
C HIS A 233 -6.85 -5.49 -7.67
N GLY A 234 -6.65 -6.71 -8.21
CA GLY A 234 -5.32 -7.26 -8.43
C GLY A 234 -4.46 -6.39 -9.36
N LEU A 235 -5.03 -5.94 -10.50
CA LEU A 235 -4.32 -5.05 -11.41
C LEU A 235 -4.02 -3.69 -10.77
N PHE A 236 -4.98 -3.13 -10.00
CA PHE A 236 -4.84 -1.84 -9.35
C PHE A 236 -3.77 -1.86 -8.25
N LEU A 237 -3.78 -2.87 -7.37
CA LEU A 237 -2.80 -3.01 -6.30
C LEU A 237 -1.37 -3.09 -6.85
N ILE A 238 -1.14 -3.94 -7.86
CA ILE A 238 0.19 -4.03 -8.48
C ILE A 238 0.59 -2.72 -9.15
N ARG A 239 -0.32 -2.11 -9.93
CA ARG A 239 -0.02 -0.85 -10.63
C ARG A 239 0.27 0.29 -9.66
N HIS A 240 -0.49 0.37 -8.56
CA HIS A 240 -0.29 1.35 -7.50
C HIS A 240 1.05 1.14 -6.78
N ALA A 241 1.34 -0.10 -6.34
CA ALA A 241 2.62 -0.43 -5.71
C ALA A 241 3.81 -0.11 -6.62
N VAL A 242 3.74 -0.47 -7.90
CA VAL A 242 4.75 -0.14 -8.91
C VAL A 242 4.95 1.37 -9.04
N ALA A 243 3.88 2.17 -9.05
CA ALA A 243 4.00 3.61 -9.19
C ALA A 243 4.77 4.24 -8.02
N HIS A 244 4.43 3.85 -6.80
CA HIS A 244 5.09 4.31 -5.58
C HIS A 244 6.54 3.82 -5.51
N PHE A 245 6.78 2.52 -5.70
CA PHE A 245 8.12 1.94 -5.66
C PHE A 245 9.06 2.60 -6.66
N ALA A 246 8.61 2.80 -7.90
CA ALA A 246 9.42 3.40 -8.95
C ALA A 246 9.69 4.91 -8.74
N ALA A 247 8.77 5.63 -8.10
CA ALA A 247 8.90 7.07 -7.83
C ALA A 247 9.68 7.35 -6.54
N ALA A 248 9.42 6.58 -5.50
CA ALA A 248 9.99 6.78 -4.17
C ALA A 248 10.23 5.44 -3.47
N GLU A 249 9.23 4.95 -2.74
CA GLU A 249 9.30 3.76 -1.90
C GLU A 249 7.91 3.16 -1.70
N ILE A 250 7.87 1.90 -1.29
CA ILE A 250 6.69 1.25 -0.70
C ILE A 250 7.06 0.71 0.67
N THR A 251 6.07 0.44 1.47
CA THR A 251 6.23 -0.20 2.78
C THR A 251 5.82 -1.67 2.74
N LEU A 252 6.23 -2.45 3.73
CA LEU A 252 5.83 -3.85 3.87
C LEU A 252 4.32 -4.00 4.04
N ARG A 253 3.61 -2.98 4.54
CA ARG A 253 2.14 -2.94 4.56
C ARG A 253 1.55 -3.15 3.15
N GLN A 254 2.09 -2.49 2.12
CA GLN A 254 1.60 -2.66 0.74
C GLN A 254 1.91 -4.05 0.17
N VAL A 255 2.99 -4.68 0.63
CA VAL A 255 3.29 -6.08 0.33
C VAL A 255 2.24 -7.00 0.97
N LEU A 256 1.87 -6.73 2.22
CA LEU A 256 0.81 -7.47 2.93
C LEU A 256 -0.57 -7.24 2.31
N ASP A 257 -0.90 -6.01 1.86
CA ASP A 257 -2.14 -5.75 1.13
C ASP A 257 -2.27 -6.67 -0.09
N TRP A 258 -1.19 -6.82 -0.85
CA TRP A 258 -1.15 -7.74 -1.99
C TRP A 258 -1.25 -9.20 -1.55
N ALA A 259 -0.51 -9.60 -0.52
CA ALA A 259 -0.44 -10.99 -0.07
C ALA A 259 -1.80 -11.49 0.45
N PHE A 260 -2.48 -10.70 1.28
CA PHE A 260 -3.83 -11.03 1.79
C PHE A 260 -4.89 -11.01 0.68
N PHE A 261 -4.81 -10.06 -0.25
CA PHE A 261 -5.66 -10.07 -1.43
C PHE A 261 -5.52 -11.40 -2.20
N VAL A 262 -4.30 -11.85 -2.46
CA VAL A 262 -4.05 -13.12 -3.16
C VAL A 262 -4.54 -14.31 -2.36
N GLU A 263 -4.32 -14.35 -1.06
CA GLU A 263 -4.80 -15.44 -0.19
C GLU A 263 -6.32 -15.56 -0.22
N LYS A 264 -7.03 -14.43 -0.19
CA LYS A 264 -8.49 -14.40 -0.09
C LYS A 264 -9.21 -14.48 -1.43
N HIS A 265 -8.71 -13.79 -2.44
CA HIS A 265 -9.34 -13.63 -3.75
C HIS A 265 -8.57 -14.28 -4.90
N GLY A 266 -7.47 -14.98 -4.63
CA GLY A 266 -6.64 -15.56 -5.68
C GLY A 266 -7.36 -16.58 -6.56
N SER A 267 -8.41 -17.26 -6.06
CA SER A 267 -9.24 -18.18 -6.85
C SER A 267 -10.19 -17.47 -7.82
N GLU A 268 -10.46 -16.19 -7.62
CA GLU A 268 -11.36 -15.35 -8.43
C GLU A 268 -10.61 -14.59 -9.55
N VAL A 269 -9.27 -14.53 -9.45
CA VAL A 269 -8.42 -13.80 -10.41
C VAL A 269 -8.23 -14.62 -11.67
N ASP A 270 -8.45 -14.01 -12.85
CA ASP A 270 -7.98 -14.55 -14.13
C ASP A 270 -6.45 -14.34 -14.25
N TRP A 271 -5.69 -15.26 -13.65
CA TRP A 271 -4.22 -15.21 -13.63
C TRP A 271 -3.59 -15.16 -15.03
N PRO A 272 -4.03 -15.97 -16.02
CA PRO A 272 -3.50 -15.88 -17.37
C PRO A 272 -3.68 -14.50 -18.00
N TRP A 273 -4.83 -13.87 -17.78
CA TRP A 273 -5.09 -12.52 -18.24
C TRP A 273 -4.25 -11.48 -17.48
N LEU A 274 -4.22 -11.54 -16.15
CA LEU A 274 -3.48 -10.60 -15.32
C LEU A 274 -1.98 -10.63 -15.67
N VAL A 275 -1.36 -11.81 -15.72
CA VAL A 275 0.06 -11.96 -16.05
C VAL A 275 0.38 -11.43 -17.44
N ARG A 276 -0.45 -11.73 -18.45
CA ARG A 276 -0.26 -11.16 -19.81
C ARG A 276 -0.36 -9.63 -19.78
N THR A 277 -1.32 -9.09 -19.06
CA THR A 277 -1.49 -7.64 -18.92
C THR A 277 -0.27 -7.02 -18.24
N LEU A 278 0.18 -7.57 -17.12
CA LEU A 278 1.38 -7.09 -16.42
C LEU A 278 2.63 -7.17 -17.31
N GLU A 279 2.77 -8.23 -18.09
CA GLU A 279 3.89 -8.36 -19.04
C GLU A 279 3.82 -7.33 -20.16
N GLU A 280 2.64 -7.10 -20.74
CA GLU A 280 2.43 -6.09 -21.78
C GLU A 280 2.87 -4.70 -21.33
N PHE A 281 2.53 -4.30 -20.10
CA PHE A 281 2.84 -2.99 -19.53
C PHE A 281 4.19 -2.92 -18.78
N GLY A 282 4.95 -4.03 -18.75
CA GLY A 282 6.28 -4.08 -18.14
C GLY A 282 6.31 -4.22 -16.63
N LEU A 283 5.17 -4.53 -16.00
CA LEU A 283 5.02 -4.64 -14.55
C LEU A 283 5.41 -6.03 -13.99
N LYS A 284 5.57 -7.04 -14.86
CA LYS A 284 5.81 -8.45 -14.49
C LYS A 284 7.08 -8.64 -13.65
N GLY A 285 8.15 -7.88 -13.95
CA GLY A 285 9.40 -8.00 -13.20
C GLY A 285 9.23 -7.70 -11.71
N PHE A 286 8.60 -6.58 -11.39
CA PHE A 286 8.27 -6.21 -10.01
C PHE A 286 7.28 -7.20 -9.38
N PHE A 287 6.24 -7.59 -10.10
CA PHE A 287 5.25 -8.57 -9.68
C PHE A 287 5.87 -9.90 -9.24
N ASN A 288 6.82 -10.45 -10.01
CA ASN A 288 7.51 -11.69 -9.65
C ASN A 288 8.31 -11.55 -8.36
N VAL A 289 9.02 -10.42 -8.18
CA VAL A 289 9.77 -10.14 -6.96
C VAL A 289 8.84 -9.99 -5.75
N LEU A 290 7.73 -9.28 -5.92
CA LEU A 290 6.73 -9.07 -4.86
C LEU A 290 6.16 -10.42 -4.37
N ASN A 291 5.76 -11.32 -5.28
CA ASN A 291 5.29 -12.65 -4.92
C ASN A 291 6.38 -13.50 -4.24
N ALA A 292 7.63 -13.40 -4.67
CA ALA A 292 8.72 -14.10 -4.01
C ALA A 292 8.93 -13.62 -2.56
N ILE A 293 8.80 -12.31 -2.30
CA ILE A 293 8.85 -11.75 -0.94
C ILE A 293 7.66 -12.29 -0.11
N CYS A 294 6.44 -12.29 -0.64
CA CYS A 294 5.27 -12.80 0.06
C CYS A 294 5.45 -14.26 0.49
N VAL A 295 5.96 -15.10 -0.40
CA VAL A 295 6.14 -16.54 -0.12
C VAL A 295 7.33 -16.81 0.79
N GLU A 296 8.50 -16.26 0.48
CA GLU A 296 9.75 -16.62 1.15
C GLU A 296 9.94 -15.92 2.49
N GLU A 297 9.61 -14.63 2.52
CA GLU A 297 9.86 -13.81 3.72
C GLU A 297 8.63 -13.78 4.64
N LEU A 298 7.41 -13.75 4.08
CA LEU A 298 6.18 -13.61 4.86
C LEU A 298 5.42 -14.93 5.07
N GLY A 299 5.73 -15.99 4.32
CA GLY A 299 5.19 -17.33 4.53
C GLY A 299 3.84 -17.62 3.89
N PHE A 300 3.38 -16.76 2.98
CA PHE A 300 2.17 -17.02 2.21
C PHE A 300 2.33 -18.19 1.25
N GLN A 301 1.22 -18.86 0.91
CA GLN A 301 1.25 -19.94 -0.06
C GLN A 301 1.48 -19.42 -1.47
N PRO A 302 2.30 -20.10 -2.27
CA PRO A 302 2.46 -19.74 -3.67
C PRO A 302 1.15 -19.97 -4.44
N VAL A 303 0.82 -19.08 -5.36
CA VAL A 303 -0.29 -19.31 -6.29
C VAL A 303 0.13 -20.40 -7.28
N GLU A 304 -0.60 -21.51 -7.33
CA GLU A 304 -0.26 -22.68 -8.16
C GLU A 304 -0.15 -22.35 -9.66
N SER A 305 -1.00 -21.44 -10.14
CA SER A 305 -0.98 -20.96 -11.53
C SER A 305 0.19 -20.04 -11.86
N LEU A 306 0.86 -19.47 -10.84
CA LEU A 306 2.06 -18.67 -10.99
C LEU A 306 3.28 -19.58 -10.79
N LYS A 307 3.66 -20.33 -11.83
CA LYS A 307 4.94 -21.03 -11.82
C LYS A 307 6.03 -19.98 -11.66
N LEU A 308 6.58 -19.87 -10.47
CA LEU A 308 7.77 -19.04 -10.22
C LEU A 308 8.87 -19.58 -11.14
N GLU A 309 9.32 -18.76 -12.07
CA GLU A 309 10.43 -19.09 -12.97
C GLU A 309 11.64 -19.55 -12.14
N VAL A 310 12.45 -20.44 -12.72
CA VAL A 310 13.68 -20.94 -12.08
C VAL A 310 14.47 -19.78 -11.48
N ARG A 311 14.68 -19.80 -10.18
CA ARG A 311 15.32 -18.72 -9.43
C ARG A 311 16.79 -18.63 -9.76
N SER A 312 17.13 -17.79 -10.72
CA SER A 312 18.53 -17.47 -11.00
C SER A 312 19.17 -16.73 -9.83
N SER A 313 20.50 -16.81 -9.71
CA SER A 313 21.25 -16.04 -8.70
C SER A 313 21.01 -14.52 -8.84
N GLU A 314 20.76 -14.04 -10.05
CA GLU A 314 20.43 -12.64 -10.32
C GLU A 314 19.06 -12.25 -9.79
N PHE A 315 18.07 -13.13 -9.94
CA PHE A 315 16.72 -12.91 -9.38
C PHE A 315 16.77 -12.84 -7.85
N LEU A 316 17.52 -13.75 -7.19
CA LEU A 316 17.67 -13.73 -5.73
C LEU A 316 18.32 -12.42 -5.23
N LYS A 317 19.39 -11.95 -5.89
CA LYS A 317 20.01 -10.66 -5.58
C LYS A 317 19.05 -9.49 -5.78
N LEU A 318 18.22 -9.55 -6.83
CA LEU A 318 17.22 -8.53 -7.09
C LEU A 318 16.13 -8.52 -6.00
N LYS A 319 15.63 -9.71 -5.60
CA LYS A 319 14.67 -9.84 -4.50
C LYS A 319 15.23 -9.25 -3.20
N GLU A 320 16.45 -9.61 -2.84
CA GLU A 320 17.13 -9.07 -1.64
C GLU A 320 17.27 -7.55 -1.71
N ARG A 321 17.60 -7.00 -2.88
CA ARG A 321 17.71 -5.56 -3.07
C ARG A 321 16.36 -4.86 -2.90
N VAL A 322 15.29 -5.40 -3.49
CA VAL A 322 13.93 -4.85 -3.35
C VAL A 322 13.47 -4.93 -1.89
N LEU A 323 13.65 -6.07 -1.21
CA LEU A 323 13.29 -6.21 0.20
C LEU A 323 14.05 -5.22 1.08
N ARG A 324 15.36 -5.07 0.85
CA ARG A 324 16.18 -4.09 1.59
C ARG A 324 15.67 -2.67 1.36
N ASP A 325 15.36 -2.29 0.13
CA ASP A 325 14.85 -0.95 -0.17
C ASP A 325 13.44 -0.71 0.43
N ILE A 326 12.62 -1.75 0.58
CA ILE A 326 11.33 -1.66 1.29
C ILE A 326 11.56 -1.38 2.79
N LEU A 327 12.48 -2.11 3.43
CA LEU A 327 12.74 -1.99 4.85
C LEU A 327 13.58 -0.74 5.20
N GLU A 328 14.51 -0.39 4.31
CA GLU A 328 15.42 0.73 4.44
C GLU A 328 15.70 1.33 3.05
N PRO A 329 14.92 2.36 2.64
CA PRO A 329 15.03 2.93 1.31
C PRO A 329 16.45 3.41 0.97
N GLU A 330 16.96 3.06 -0.21
CA GLU A 330 18.29 3.50 -0.69
C GLU A 330 18.38 5.03 -0.79
N PHE A 331 17.25 5.72 -0.89
CA PHE A 331 17.19 7.17 -0.92
C PHE A 331 16.15 7.66 0.10
N SER A 332 16.62 7.97 1.30
CA SER A 332 15.82 8.34 2.47
C SER A 332 15.93 9.82 2.88
N GLU A 333 16.57 10.68 2.05
CA GLU A 333 16.71 12.10 2.35
C GLU A 333 15.36 12.81 2.40
N GLU A 334 15.20 13.76 3.33
CA GLU A 334 14.01 14.61 3.42
C GLU A 334 13.89 15.58 2.25
N THR A 335 12.65 15.83 1.82
CA THR A 335 12.37 16.75 0.70
C THR A 335 12.60 18.20 1.14
N PRO A 336 13.56 18.95 0.53
CA PRO A 336 13.82 20.33 0.87
C PRO A 336 12.63 21.23 0.58
N GLN A 337 12.43 22.27 1.42
CA GLN A 337 11.36 23.25 1.26
C GLN A 337 11.61 24.25 0.12
N ARG A 338 12.87 24.61 -0.11
CA ARG A 338 13.26 25.63 -1.11
C ARG A 338 13.25 25.06 -2.53
N LEU A 339 12.86 25.87 -3.53
CA LEU A 339 12.67 25.44 -4.92
C LEU A 339 13.91 24.81 -5.56
N LEU A 340 15.07 25.45 -5.54
CA LEU A 340 16.29 24.93 -6.16
C LEU A 340 16.82 23.66 -5.49
N PRO A 341 16.96 23.59 -4.15
CA PRO A 341 17.27 22.34 -3.47
C PRO A 341 16.25 21.24 -3.71
N ARG A 342 14.95 21.57 -3.82
CA ARG A 342 13.87 20.61 -4.13
C ARG A 342 14.02 20.04 -5.54
N ALA A 343 14.35 20.86 -6.53
CA ALA A 343 14.58 20.40 -7.90
C ALA A 343 15.80 19.47 -7.98
N TRP A 344 16.89 19.85 -7.29
CA TRP A 344 18.10 19.01 -7.19
C TRP A 344 17.84 17.69 -6.46
N PHE A 345 17.08 17.73 -5.35
CA PHE A 345 16.63 16.55 -4.62
C PHE A 345 15.83 15.60 -5.52
N ARG A 346 14.84 16.13 -6.25
CA ARG A 346 14.03 15.34 -7.20
C ARG A 346 14.90 14.68 -8.28
N TYR A 347 15.88 15.41 -8.80
CA TYR A 347 16.83 14.87 -9.78
C TYR A 347 17.68 13.73 -9.18
N ARG A 348 18.26 13.93 -8.00
CA ARG A 348 19.06 12.89 -7.30
C ARG A 348 18.23 11.65 -7.02
N ARG A 349 17.01 11.81 -6.48
CA ARG A 349 16.07 10.71 -6.23
C ARG A 349 15.72 9.98 -7.54
N TRP A 350 15.46 10.69 -8.61
CA TRP A 350 15.18 10.11 -9.92
C TRP A 350 16.37 9.31 -10.46
N GLN A 351 17.60 9.76 -10.23
CA GLN A 351 18.82 9.03 -10.60
C GLN A 351 19.00 7.78 -9.72
N ALA A 352 18.88 7.91 -8.41
CA ALA A 352 18.99 6.80 -7.46
C ALA A 352 17.97 5.69 -7.77
N ASN A 353 16.73 6.06 -8.08
CA ASN A 353 15.64 5.13 -8.42
C ASN A 353 15.68 4.60 -9.86
N ALA A 354 16.76 4.84 -10.62
CA ALA A 354 16.88 4.41 -12.01
C ALA A 354 16.75 2.87 -12.19
N TRP A 355 17.21 2.09 -11.23
CA TRP A 355 17.09 0.64 -11.23
C TRP A 355 15.65 0.18 -10.99
N LYS A 356 14.92 0.86 -10.11
CA LYS A 356 13.49 0.62 -9.85
C LYS A 356 12.67 0.87 -11.13
N GLN A 357 12.94 1.96 -11.84
CA GLN A 357 12.28 2.27 -13.12
C GLN A 357 12.51 1.18 -14.17
N ARG A 358 13.72 0.61 -14.24
CA ARG A 358 14.03 -0.50 -15.17
C ARG A 358 13.33 -1.81 -14.80
N LEU A 359 13.14 -2.06 -13.49
CA LEU A 359 12.41 -3.22 -13.02
C LEU A 359 10.91 -3.11 -13.31
N CYS A 360 10.37 -1.91 -13.19
CA CYS A 360 8.92 -1.64 -13.19
C CYS A 360 8.34 -1.30 -14.55
N TYR A 361 9.14 -0.91 -15.55
CA TYR A 361 8.61 -0.41 -16.81
C TYR A 361 9.49 -0.80 -18.02
N LYS A 362 8.83 -1.13 -19.13
CA LYS A 362 9.50 -1.33 -20.43
C LYS A 362 9.91 -0.01 -21.09
N GLU A 363 9.19 1.07 -20.78
CA GLU A 363 9.45 2.38 -21.37
C GLU A 363 10.72 3.01 -20.82
N SER A 364 11.43 3.72 -21.69
CA SER A 364 12.61 4.48 -21.29
C SER A 364 12.24 5.54 -20.22
N ARG A 365 13.03 5.65 -19.19
CA ARG A 365 12.89 6.69 -18.15
C ARG A 365 12.96 8.11 -18.72
N TRP A 366 13.71 8.32 -19.82
CA TRP A 366 13.79 9.59 -20.52
C TRP A 366 12.47 9.94 -21.23
N SER A 367 11.80 8.95 -21.82
CA SER A 367 10.47 9.15 -22.40
C SER A 367 9.46 9.58 -21.33
N ALA A 368 9.48 8.95 -20.16
CA ALA A 368 8.63 9.33 -19.03
C ALA A 368 8.99 10.73 -18.48
N PHE A 369 10.27 11.08 -18.40
CA PHE A 369 10.73 12.42 -17.99
C PHE A 369 10.20 13.51 -18.92
N TRP A 370 10.39 13.35 -20.23
CA TRP A 370 9.91 14.34 -21.22
C TRP A 370 8.38 14.41 -21.27
N SER A 371 7.69 13.28 -21.11
CA SER A 371 6.24 13.27 -20.97
C SER A 371 5.79 14.09 -19.74
N GLY A 372 6.46 13.92 -18.60
CA GLY A 372 6.21 14.71 -17.39
C GLY A 372 6.46 16.20 -17.59
N VAL A 373 7.60 16.57 -18.16
CA VAL A 373 7.94 17.98 -18.46
C VAL A 373 6.89 18.62 -19.37
N TRP A 374 6.48 17.90 -20.43
CA TRP A 374 5.47 18.41 -21.37
C TRP A 374 4.10 18.61 -20.70
N ASN A 375 3.72 17.69 -19.83
CA ASN A 375 2.46 17.82 -19.10
C ASN A 375 2.46 18.96 -18.07
N HIS A 376 3.59 19.22 -17.42
CA HIS A 376 3.73 20.39 -16.55
C HIS A 376 3.64 21.72 -17.30
N LEU A 377 4.10 21.75 -18.55
CA LEU A 377 3.94 22.94 -19.41
C LEU A 377 2.47 23.16 -19.80
N LEU A 378 1.69 22.09 -19.94
CA LEU A 378 0.27 22.14 -20.32
C LEU A 378 -0.67 22.41 -19.12
N LYS A 379 -0.30 21.98 -17.91
CA LYS A 379 -1.03 22.25 -16.65
C LYS A 379 -0.05 22.64 -15.53
N PRO A 380 0.33 23.92 -15.42
CA PRO A 380 1.29 24.40 -14.41
C PRO A 380 0.82 24.26 -12.95
N SER A 381 -0.49 24.16 -12.71
CA SER A 381 -1.10 24.12 -11.38
C SER A 381 -0.99 22.80 -10.64
N SER A 382 -0.36 21.78 -11.22
CA SER A 382 -0.25 20.41 -10.67
C SER A 382 1.13 20.11 -10.05
N ILE A 383 1.79 21.12 -9.43
CA ILE A 383 3.10 20.95 -8.78
C ILE A 383 2.93 20.76 -7.28
#